data_86e7d24b40e11653fc8f0338efefccbd
#
_entry.id   86e7d24b40e11653fc8f0338efefccbd
#
_cell.length_a   1.000
_cell.length_b   1.000
_cell.length_c   1.000
_cell.angle_alpha   90.00
_cell.angle_beta   90.00
_cell.angle_gamma   90.00
#
_symmetry.space_group_name_H-M   'P 1'
#
loop_
_entity.id
_entity.type
_entity.pdbx_description
1 polymer ?
#
loop_
_entity_poly.entity_id
_entity_poly.type
_entity_poly.pdbx_seq_one_letter_code
_entity_poly.pdbx_strand_id
1 'polypeptide(L)'
;MLVETKNLSKVYGDKVAVNDLNIQIERGSFTAILGPNGAGKSTTIQMLIGLLQPTSGQICYAEKLKLGVVFQNSVLDARLTVLENLTIRAKQYKEMPAGRIERLVSQLGLSTFVKQPYGTLSGGQKRRVDIARALLNSPDLLFLDEPTTGLDIQTRESIWSLLKQIQKEEQMTIVLTTHYLNETDDADKIYIVDHGQVIATGSADQIKGSYARNVLRILSQDSASLEKSLPRGCAWEQVKEGEFFLHPKTTQEALTLLAQAGPYIEQFEFQPGTMDDAFMALTGREVR
;
A
#
# COMPACT_ATOMS: atom_id res chain seq x y z
N MET A 1 -1.66 20.25 -1.33
CA MET A 1 -2.05 19.53 -0.10
C MET A 1 -3.56 19.39 -0.06
N LEU A 2 -4.09 18.16 0.08
CA LEU A 2 -5.52 17.91 0.28
C LEU A 2 -5.87 17.65 1.73
N VAL A 3 -5.03 16.88 2.43
CA VAL A 3 -5.21 16.58 3.85
C VAL A 3 -3.85 16.62 4.54
N GLU A 4 -3.81 17.21 5.72
CA GLU A 4 -2.65 17.21 6.60
C GLU A 4 -3.09 16.87 8.02
N THR A 5 -2.36 15.99 8.69
CA THR A 5 -2.56 15.74 10.13
C THR A 5 -1.41 16.32 10.94
N LYS A 6 -1.71 16.86 12.12
CA LYS A 6 -0.72 17.41 13.05
C LYS A 6 -0.92 16.77 14.41
N ASN A 7 0.07 16.00 14.84
CA ASN A 7 0.12 15.31 16.14
C ASN A 7 -1.17 14.51 16.45
N LEU A 8 -1.71 13.84 15.40
CA LEU A 8 -2.99 13.16 15.47
C LEU A 8 -2.89 11.94 16.39
N SER A 9 -3.73 11.89 17.41
CA SER A 9 -3.72 10.79 18.38
C SER A 9 -5.12 10.30 18.72
N LYS A 10 -5.22 8.98 19.00
CA LYS A 10 -6.45 8.34 19.45
C LYS A 10 -6.18 7.35 20.57
N VAL A 11 -6.86 7.56 21.68
CA VAL A 11 -6.79 6.69 22.87
C VAL A 11 -8.17 6.13 23.16
N TYR A 12 -8.25 4.85 23.47
CA TYR A 12 -9.44 4.13 23.91
C TYR A 12 -9.18 3.54 25.32
N GLY A 13 -9.73 4.18 26.35
CA GLY A 13 -9.37 3.84 27.72
C GLY A 13 -7.86 3.93 27.93
N ASP A 14 -7.21 2.83 28.27
CA ASP A 14 -5.75 2.76 28.46
C ASP A 14 -4.97 2.43 27.17
N LYS A 15 -5.68 2.11 26.06
CA LYS A 15 -5.05 1.69 24.82
C LYS A 15 -4.83 2.89 23.90
N VAL A 16 -3.56 3.20 23.61
CA VAL A 16 -3.18 4.16 22.56
C VAL A 16 -3.24 3.44 21.21
N ALA A 17 -4.20 3.82 20.37
CA ALA A 17 -4.39 3.23 19.04
C ALA A 17 -3.65 4.00 17.93
N VAL A 18 -3.55 5.32 18.09
CA VAL A 18 -2.77 6.22 17.23
C VAL A 18 -2.07 7.23 18.12
N ASN A 19 -0.80 7.48 17.87
CA ASN A 19 0.08 8.31 18.69
C ASN A 19 0.92 9.25 17.83
N ASP A 20 0.64 10.54 17.91
CA ASP A 20 1.41 11.63 17.26
C ASP A 20 1.61 11.44 15.74
N LEU A 21 0.55 11.06 15.04
CA LEU A 21 0.63 10.71 13.62
C LEU A 21 0.57 11.97 12.75
N ASN A 22 1.60 12.15 11.90
CA ASN A 22 1.74 13.26 10.98
C ASN A 22 1.77 12.74 9.55
N ILE A 23 0.66 12.92 8.81
CA ILE A 23 0.47 12.47 7.43
C ILE A 23 0.15 13.67 6.54
N GLN A 24 0.69 13.68 5.34
CA GLN A 24 0.42 14.65 4.30
C GLN A 24 -0.03 13.94 3.03
N ILE A 25 -1.19 14.33 2.50
CA ILE A 25 -1.79 13.78 1.29
C ILE A 25 -1.84 14.89 0.24
N GLU A 26 -1.12 14.70 -0.84
CA GLU A 26 -1.06 15.65 -1.94
C GLU A 26 -2.16 15.38 -2.97
N ARG A 27 -2.53 16.40 -3.74
CA ARG A 27 -3.53 16.25 -4.82
C ARG A 27 -2.96 15.37 -5.94
N GLY A 28 -3.76 14.42 -6.41
CA GLY A 28 -3.39 13.49 -7.48
C GLY A 28 -2.44 12.37 -7.05
N SER A 29 -1.96 12.37 -5.78
CA SER A 29 -1.05 11.34 -5.29
C SER A 29 -1.76 10.03 -4.95
N PHE A 30 -1.00 8.96 -5.03
CA PHE A 30 -1.32 7.66 -4.47
C PHE A 30 -0.51 7.46 -3.18
N THR A 31 -1.19 7.49 -2.03
CA THR A 31 -0.57 7.35 -0.71
C THR A 31 -0.97 6.01 -0.09
N ALA A 32 -0.01 5.24 0.41
CA ALA A 32 -0.23 4.00 1.12
C ALA A 32 0.07 4.15 2.62
N ILE A 33 -0.79 3.63 3.47
CA ILE A 33 -0.57 3.47 4.91
C ILE A 33 -0.39 1.97 5.16
N LEU A 34 0.87 1.55 5.28
CA LEU A 34 1.28 0.17 5.44
C LEU A 34 1.51 -0.15 6.92
N GLY A 35 1.15 -1.34 7.35
CA GLY A 35 1.46 -1.79 8.71
C GLY A 35 0.75 -3.08 9.08
N PRO A 36 1.17 -3.76 10.17
CA PRO A 36 0.56 -4.99 10.61
C PRO A 36 -0.86 -4.77 11.12
N ASN A 37 -1.57 -5.88 11.34
CA ASN A 37 -2.88 -5.82 11.98
C ASN A 37 -2.77 -5.24 13.40
N GLY A 38 -3.64 -4.29 13.73
CA GLY A 38 -3.61 -3.58 15.01
C GLY A 38 -2.66 -2.38 15.06
N ALA A 39 -1.93 -2.05 13.99
CA ALA A 39 -1.04 -0.88 13.94
C ALA A 39 -1.74 0.49 14.02
N GLY A 40 -3.08 0.54 13.93
CA GLY A 40 -3.84 1.80 13.97
C GLY A 40 -4.34 2.29 12.61
N LYS A 41 -4.12 1.54 11.51
CA LYS A 41 -4.49 1.94 10.13
C LYS A 41 -5.96 2.32 9.97
N SER A 42 -6.88 1.42 10.31
CA SER A 42 -8.34 1.69 10.19
C SER A 42 -8.80 2.79 11.13
N THR A 43 -8.22 2.89 12.33
CA THR A 43 -8.49 4.02 13.25
C THR A 43 -8.06 5.35 12.63
N THR A 44 -6.91 5.37 11.95
CA THR A 44 -6.41 6.55 11.23
C THR A 44 -7.37 6.93 10.10
N ILE A 45 -7.77 5.98 9.24
CA ILE A 45 -8.76 6.27 8.18
C ILE A 45 -10.07 6.78 8.78
N GLN A 46 -10.60 6.15 9.83
CA GLN A 46 -11.86 6.61 10.45
C GLN A 46 -11.77 8.05 10.98
N MET A 47 -10.62 8.48 11.49
CA MET A 47 -10.39 9.88 11.85
C MET A 47 -10.31 10.77 10.61
N LEU A 48 -9.54 10.35 9.57
CA LEU A 48 -9.37 11.09 8.33
C LEU A 48 -10.67 11.27 7.51
N ILE A 49 -11.66 10.42 7.68
CA ILE A 49 -12.97 10.55 7.02
C ILE A 49 -14.04 11.16 7.92
N GLY A 50 -13.67 11.57 9.13
CA GLY A 50 -14.56 12.23 10.08
C GLY A 50 -15.55 11.32 10.81
N LEU A 51 -15.40 9.99 10.73
CA LEU A 51 -16.25 9.03 11.48
C LEU A 51 -15.82 8.90 12.94
N LEU A 52 -14.60 9.28 13.25
CA LEU A 52 -14.04 9.17 14.58
C LEU A 52 -13.35 10.49 14.95
N GLN A 53 -13.70 11.03 16.12
CA GLN A 53 -13.01 12.21 16.64
C GLN A 53 -11.64 11.81 17.23
N PRO A 54 -10.54 12.52 16.92
CA PRO A 54 -9.27 12.32 17.58
C PRO A 54 -9.36 12.67 19.07
N THR A 55 -8.49 12.06 19.87
CA THR A 55 -8.32 12.44 21.29
C THR A 55 -7.51 13.72 21.41
N SER A 56 -6.51 13.90 20.54
CA SER A 56 -5.70 15.10 20.42
C SER A 56 -5.14 15.26 19.00
N GLY A 57 -4.57 16.42 18.72
CA GLY A 57 -4.09 16.79 17.38
C GLY A 57 -5.22 17.32 16.50
N GLN A 58 -4.92 17.54 15.24
CA GLN A 58 -5.87 18.12 14.29
C GLN A 58 -5.70 17.57 12.88
N ILE A 59 -6.78 17.63 12.11
CA ILE A 59 -6.81 17.26 10.69
C ILE A 59 -7.22 18.51 9.91
N CYS A 60 -6.37 18.91 8.97
CA CYS A 60 -6.62 20.04 8.09
C CYS A 60 -7.01 19.51 6.70
N TYR A 61 -8.14 19.96 6.17
CA TYR A 61 -8.62 19.60 4.84
C TYR A 61 -8.58 20.80 3.90
N ALA A 62 -8.36 20.53 2.60
CA ALA A 62 -8.62 21.53 1.58
C ALA A 62 -10.11 21.93 1.57
N GLU A 63 -10.40 23.15 1.13
CA GLU A 63 -11.78 23.62 1.04
C GLU A 63 -12.61 22.77 0.08
N LYS A 64 -13.87 22.51 0.47
CA LYS A 64 -14.90 21.81 -0.34
C LYS A 64 -14.47 20.41 -0.82
N LEU A 65 -13.60 19.73 -0.07
CA LEU A 65 -13.10 18.40 -0.41
C LEU A 65 -14.22 17.36 -0.40
N LYS A 66 -14.41 16.68 -1.53
CA LYS A 66 -15.34 15.55 -1.64
C LYS A 66 -14.59 14.24 -1.38
N LEU A 67 -15.11 13.44 -0.45
CA LEU A 67 -14.51 12.16 -0.07
C LEU A 67 -15.33 10.99 -0.63
N GLY A 68 -14.63 10.01 -1.19
CA GLY A 68 -15.12 8.66 -1.44
C GLY A 68 -14.47 7.70 -0.43
N VAL A 69 -15.21 6.70 0.03
CA VAL A 69 -14.68 5.73 1.00
C VAL A 69 -15.10 4.32 0.60
N VAL A 70 -14.15 3.42 0.53
CA VAL A 70 -14.38 1.97 0.41
C VAL A 70 -13.93 1.35 1.73
N PHE A 71 -14.89 0.85 2.49
CA PHE A 71 -14.62 0.19 3.76
C PHE A 71 -14.13 -1.24 3.56
N GLN A 72 -13.46 -1.80 4.56
CA GLN A 72 -13.06 -3.21 4.58
C GLN A 72 -14.29 -4.13 4.41
N ASN A 73 -15.34 -3.88 5.19
CA ASN A 73 -16.63 -4.53 5.04
C ASN A 73 -17.57 -3.66 4.21
N SER A 74 -18.32 -4.28 3.28
CA SER A 74 -19.27 -3.55 2.47
C SER A 74 -20.44 -3.03 3.31
N VAL A 75 -20.93 -1.87 2.91
CA VAL A 75 -22.12 -1.22 3.51
C VAL A 75 -23.35 -1.30 2.60
N LEU A 76 -23.29 -2.11 1.53
CA LEU A 76 -24.36 -2.29 0.57
C LEU A 76 -25.35 -3.38 1.03
N ASP A 77 -26.63 -3.22 0.66
CA ASP A 77 -27.66 -4.20 0.97
C ASP A 77 -27.51 -5.44 0.08
N ALA A 78 -27.32 -6.60 0.72
CA ALA A 78 -27.13 -7.87 0.06
C ALA A 78 -28.34 -8.34 -0.76
N ARG A 79 -29.56 -7.88 -0.42
CA ARG A 79 -30.81 -8.28 -1.06
C ARG A 79 -31.15 -7.46 -2.29
N LEU A 80 -30.62 -6.25 -2.37
CA LEU A 80 -30.82 -5.36 -3.50
C LEU A 80 -29.84 -5.71 -4.63
N THR A 81 -30.26 -5.46 -5.87
CA THR A 81 -29.39 -5.54 -7.03
C THR A 81 -28.27 -4.48 -6.95
N VAL A 82 -27.21 -4.68 -7.74
CA VAL A 82 -26.15 -3.69 -7.86
C VAL A 82 -26.72 -2.34 -8.28
N LEU A 83 -27.59 -2.31 -9.31
CA LEU A 83 -28.18 -1.07 -9.80
C LEU A 83 -29.02 -0.37 -8.74
N GLU A 84 -29.84 -1.10 -7.98
CA GLU A 84 -30.64 -0.52 -6.90
C GLU A 84 -29.78 0.08 -5.81
N ASN A 85 -28.73 -0.62 -5.35
CA ASN A 85 -27.78 -0.10 -4.39
C ASN A 85 -27.14 1.21 -4.86
N LEU A 86 -26.64 1.25 -6.10
CA LEU A 86 -26.03 2.45 -6.67
C LEU A 86 -27.05 3.58 -6.82
N THR A 87 -28.28 3.27 -7.27
CA THR A 87 -29.36 4.26 -7.44
C THR A 87 -29.79 4.87 -6.12
N ILE A 88 -29.99 4.06 -5.07
CA ILE A 88 -30.35 4.54 -3.73
C ILE A 88 -29.26 5.47 -3.20
N ARG A 89 -27.98 5.07 -3.35
CA ARG A 89 -26.87 5.91 -2.90
C ARG A 89 -26.76 7.20 -3.70
N ALA A 90 -26.97 7.14 -5.01
CA ALA A 90 -26.95 8.30 -5.89
C ALA A 90 -27.97 9.37 -5.47
N LYS A 91 -29.20 8.95 -5.10
CA LYS A 91 -30.26 9.85 -4.63
C LYS A 91 -29.95 10.59 -3.32
N GLN A 92 -28.93 10.17 -2.57
CA GLN A 92 -28.51 10.84 -1.33
C GLN A 92 -27.61 12.05 -1.59
N TYR A 93 -27.07 12.18 -2.80
CA TYR A 93 -26.26 13.33 -3.19
C TYR A 93 -27.13 14.45 -3.77
N LYS A 94 -26.89 15.70 -3.34
CA LYS A 94 -27.60 16.88 -3.87
C LYS A 94 -27.36 17.11 -5.35
N GLU A 95 -26.13 16.89 -5.77
CA GLU A 95 -25.68 17.06 -7.15
C GLU A 95 -24.93 15.80 -7.58
N MET A 96 -25.39 15.21 -8.66
CA MET A 96 -24.72 14.07 -9.28
C MET A 96 -24.69 14.27 -10.81
N PRO A 97 -23.55 14.04 -11.48
CA PRO A 97 -23.47 14.16 -12.92
C PRO A 97 -24.46 13.21 -13.61
N ALA A 98 -25.15 13.68 -14.63
CA ALA A 98 -26.04 12.84 -15.43
C ALA A 98 -25.27 11.69 -16.07
N GLY A 99 -25.85 10.49 -16.11
CA GLY A 99 -25.23 9.29 -16.68
C GLY A 99 -24.03 8.75 -15.85
N ARG A 100 -23.81 9.21 -14.62
CA ARG A 100 -22.67 8.78 -13.80
C ARG A 100 -22.75 7.30 -13.45
N ILE A 101 -23.92 6.78 -13.15
CA ILE A 101 -24.09 5.35 -12.83
C ILE A 101 -23.73 4.50 -14.04
N GLU A 102 -24.27 4.80 -15.21
CA GLU A 102 -24.00 4.09 -16.46
C GLU A 102 -22.53 4.09 -16.81
N ARG A 103 -21.86 5.24 -16.65
CA ARG A 103 -20.41 5.36 -16.86
C ARG A 103 -19.63 4.47 -15.91
N LEU A 104 -19.94 4.49 -14.62
CA LEU A 104 -19.28 3.65 -13.62
C LEU A 104 -19.55 2.15 -13.83
N VAL A 105 -20.77 1.79 -14.23
CA VAL A 105 -21.13 0.41 -14.59
C VAL A 105 -20.26 -0.09 -15.74
N SER A 106 -20.05 0.72 -16.76
CA SER A 106 -19.18 0.39 -17.90
C SER A 106 -17.70 0.35 -17.49
N GLN A 107 -17.20 1.41 -16.87
CA GLN A 107 -15.78 1.60 -16.49
C GLN A 107 -15.28 0.51 -15.53
N LEU A 108 -16.13 0.10 -14.59
CA LEU A 108 -15.80 -0.90 -13.57
C LEU A 108 -16.17 -2.34 -13.99
N GLY A 109 -16.70 -2.53 -15.22
CA GLY A 109 -17.06 -3.85 -15.74
C GLY A 109 -18.21 -4.51 -15.00
N LEU A 110 -19.20 -3.73 -14.54
CA LEU A 110 -20.36 -4.25 -13.78
C LEU A 110 -21.51 -4.71 -14.68
N SER A 111 -21.46 -4.44 -15.97
CA SER A 111 -22.59 -4.62 -16.90
C SER A 111 -23.20 -6.02 -16.89
N THR A 112 -22.37 -7.07 -16.71
CA THR A 112 -22.81 -8.46 -16.75
C THR A 112 -23.59 -8.90 -15.50
N PHE A 113 -23.43 -8.20 -14.38
CA PHE A 113 -24.08 -8.52 -13.10
C PHE A 113 -24.79 -7.36 -12.44
N VAL A 114 -24.98 -6.23 -13.13
CA VAL A 114 -25.61 -5.01 -12.58
C VAL A 114 -27.05 -5.25 -12.07
N LYS A 115 -27.74 -6.24 -12.61
CA LYS A 115 -29.10 -6.65 -12.21
C LYS A 115 -29.13 -7.83 -11.23
N GLN A 116 -27.96 -8.33 -10.81
CA GLN A 116 -27.90 -9.42 -9.83
C GLN A 116 -27.94 -8.86 -8.40
N PRO A 117 -28.52 -9.59 -7.43
CA PRO A 117 -28.46 -9.21 -6.03
C PRO A 117 -27.00 -9.15 -5.56
N TYR A 118 -26.65 -8.06 -4.82
CA TYR A 118 -25.28 -7.83 -4.34
C TYR A 118 -24.76 -9.01 -3.51
N GLY A 119 -25.61 -9.63 -2.69
CA GLY A 119 -25.23 -10.77 -1.84
C GLY A 119 -24.70 -11.98 -2.58
N THR A 120 -25.12 -12.18 -3.85
CA THR A 120 -24.77 -13.36 -4.68
C THR A 120 -23.45 -13.19 -5.44
N LEU A 121 -22.83 -12.01 -5.40
CA LEU A 121 -21.63 -11.70 -6.13
C LEU A 121 -20.38 -12.33 -5.51
N SER A 122 -19.36 -12.59 -6.32
CA SER A 122 -18.02 -12.96 -5.84
C SER A 122 -17.38 -11.82 -5.06
N GLY A 123 -16.33 -12.08 -4.28
CA GLY A 123 -15.60 -11.06 -3.52
C GLY A 123 -15.08 -9.91 -4.40
N GLY A 124 -14.47 -10.24 -5.54
CA GLY A 124 -13.96 -9.25 -6.49
C GLY A 124 -15.06 -8.44 -7.15
N GLN A 125 -16.19 -9.06 -7.51
CA GLN A 125 -17.38 -8.34 -8.02
C GLN A 125 -17.93 -7.38 -6.96
N LYS A 126 -18.07 -7.82 -5.72
CA LYS A 126 -18.50 -6.98 -4.59
C LYS A 126 -17.57 -5.78 -4.42
N ARG A 127 -16.25 -5.99 -4.47
CA ARG A 127 -15.28 -4.91 -4.33
C ARG A 127 -15.39 -3.87 -5.44
N ARG A 128 -15.60 -4.31 -6.70
CA ARG A 128 -15.84 -3.38 -7.82
C ARG A 128 -17.10 -2.54 -7.62
N VAL A 129 -18.17 -3.12 -7.06
CA VAL A 129 -19.41 -2.38 -6.73
C VAL A 129 -19.19 -1.40 -5.58
N ASP A 130 -18.42 -1.77 -4.55
CA ASP A 130 -18.08 -0.87 -3.45
C ASP A 130 -17.27 0.34 -3.93
N ILE A 131 -16.34 0.11 -4.87
CA ILE A 131 -15.60 1.19 -5.55
C ILE A 131 -16.55 2.07 -6.36
N ALA A 132 -17.46 1.47 -7.16
CA ALA A 132 -18.47 2.23 -7.92
C ALA A 132 -19.28 3.14 -7.01
N ARG A 133 -19.75 2.61 -5.89
CA ARG A 133 -20.50 3.37 -4.89
C ARG A 133 -19.70 4.56 -4.33
N ALA A 134 -18.41 4.35 -4.04
CA ALA A 134 -17.54 5.40 -3.51
C ALA A 134 -17.27 6.52 -4.55
N LEU A 135 -17.32 6.19 -5.84
CA LEU A 135 -17.05 7.10 -6.95
C LEU A 135 -18.28 7.88 -7.44
N LEU A 136 -19.49 7.57 -6.99
CA LEU A 136 -20.72 8.20 -7.47
C LEU A 136 -20.68 9.73 -7.41
N ASN A 137 -20.18 10.29 -6.32
CA ASN A 137 -20.14 11.74 -6.09
C ASN A 137 -18.93 12.42 -6.72
N SER A 138 -18.20 11.74 -7.62
CA SER A 138 -16.96 12.26 -8.21
C SER A 138 -16.03 12.85 -7.13
N PRO A 139 -15.52 12.02 -6.22
CA PRO A 139 -14.69 12.50 -5.11
C PRO A 139 -13.33 13.04 -5.59
N ASP A 140 -12.78 14.00 -4.86
CA ASP A 140 -11.41 14.48 -5.04
C ASP A 140 -10.39 13.52 -4.40
N LEU A 141 -10.83 12.78 -3.37
CA LEU A 141 -10.01 11.87 -2.57
C LEU A 141 -10.78 10.60 -2.26
N LEU A 142 -10.22 9.47 -2.65
CA LEU A 142 -10.74 8.13 -2.40
C LEU A 142 -9.93 7.44 -1.31
N PHE A 143 -10.57 7.11 -0.20
CA PHE A 143 -10.03 6.25 0.85
C PHE A 143 -10.43 4.79 0.62
N LEU A 144 -9.47 3.88 0.77
CA LEU A 144 -9.67 2.45 0.63
C LEU A 144 -9.09 1.76 1.88
N ASP A 145 -9.96 1.19 2.71
CA ASP A 145 -9.53 0.44 3.89
C ASP A 145 -9.39 -1.04 3.53
N GLU A 146 -8.15 -1.50 3.41
CA GLU A 146 -7.76 -2.87 3.03
C GLU A 146 -8.56 -3.40 1.82
N PRO A 147 -8.44 -2.77 0.62
CA PRO A 147 -9.36 -3.00 -0.49
C PRO A 147 -9.31 -4.40 -1.10
N THR A 148 -8.25 -5.15 -0.87
CA THR A 148 -7.99 -6.44 -1.52
C THR A 148 -7.92 -7.62 -0.55
N THR A 149 -8.14 -7.37 0.74
CA THR A 149 -8.14 -8.41 1.77
C THR A 149 -9.17 -9.50 1.44
N GLY A 150 -8.73 -10.77 1.50
CA GLY A 150 -9.56 -11.93 1.21
C GLY A 150 -9.82 -12.21 -0.28
N LEU A 151 -9.15 -11.49 -1.18
CA LEU A 151 -9.21 -11.73 -2.63
C LEU A 151 -8.03 -12.60 -3.09
N ASP A 152 -8.26 -13.42 -4.10
CA ASP A 152 -7.20 -14.14 -4.79
C ASP A 152 -6.27 -13.19 -5.57
N ILE A 153 -5.08 -13.67 -5.94
CA ILE A 153 -4.01 -12.87 -6.57
C ILE A 153 -4.50 -12.20 -7.85
N GLN A 154 -5.18 -12.92 -8.75
CA GLN A 154 -5.62 -12.38 -10.04
C GLN A 154 -6.69 -11.29 -9.85
N THR A 155 -7.62 -11.53 -8.95
CA THR A 155 -8.65 -10.54 -8.59
C THR A 155 -8.02 -9.29 -7.98
N ARG A 156 -7.02 -9.44 -7.12
CA ARG A 156 -6.27 -8.35 -6.51
C ARG A 156 -5.59 -7.47 -7.58
N GLU A 157 -4.83 -8.07 -8.49
CA GLU A 157 -4.18 -7.37 -9.61
C GLU A 157 -5.19 -6.62 -10.49
N SER A 158 -6.35 -7.24 -10.74
CA SER A 158 -7.44 -6.62 -11.49
C SER A 158 -8.02 -5.39 -10.79
N ILE A 159 -8.18 -5.41 -9.48
CA ILE A 159 -8.62 -4.24 -8.69
C ILE A 159 -7.55 -3.14 -8.71
N TRP A 160 -6.26 -3.51 -8.60
CA TRP A 160 -5.15 -2.56 -8.68
C TRP A 160 -5.08 -1.85 -10.03
N SER A 161 -5.14 -2.61 -11.11
CA SER A 161 -5.15 -2.05 -12.48
C SER A 161 -6.31 -1.07 -12.67
N LEU A 162 -7.49 -1.42 -12.14
CA LEU A 162 -8.66 -0.56 -12.16
C LEU A 162 -8.45 0.74 -11.37
N LEU A 163 -7.91 0.67 -10.15
CA LEU A 163 -7.65 1.86 -9.33
C LEU A 163 -6.62 2.80 -9.98
N LYS A 164 -5.55 2.26 -10.56
CA LYS A 164 -4.56 3.03 -11.32
C LYS A 164 -5.18 3.72 -12.53
N GLN A 165 -6.03 3.01 -13.27
CA GLN A 165 -6.73 3.58 -14.41
C GLN A 165 -7.61 4.76 -13.98
N ILE A 166 -8.41 4.59 -12.93
CA ILE A 166 -9.29 5.64 -12.40
C ILE A 166 -8.48 6.84 -11.89
N GLN A 167 -7.38 6.59 -11.15
CA GLN A 167 -6.50 7.66 -10.68
C GLN A 167 -6.00 8.51 -11.85
N LYS A 168 -5.53 7.87 -12.91
CA LYS A 168 -4.98 8.54 -14.09
C LYS A 168 -6.05 9.30 -14.89
N GLU A 169 -7.21 8.68 -15.12
CA GLU A 169 -8.29 9.25 -15.92
C GLU A 169 -9.01 10.41 -15.24
N GLU A 170 -9.27 10.29 -13.93
CA GLU A 170 -10.00 11.29 -13.15
C GLU A 170 -9.07 12.20 -12.33
N GLN A 171 -7.75 12.06 -12.44
CA GLN A 171 -6.73 12.75 -11.63
C GLN A 171 -7.03 12.70 -10.13
N MET A 172 -7.56 11.57 -9.69
CA MET A 172 -8.03 11.35 -8.34
C MET A 172 -6.89 11.11 -7.38
N THR A 173 -7.01 11.63 -6.17
CA THR A 173 -6.11 11.29 -5.07
C THR A 173 -6.60 10.00 -4.42
N ILE A 174 -5.69 9.07 -4.16
CA ILE A 174 -6.00 7.79 -3.53
C ILE A 174 -5.18 7.64 -2.25
N VAL A 175 -5.86 7.23 -1.18
CA VAL A 175 -5.23 6.79 0.07
C VAL A 175 -5.74 5.40 0.40
N LEU A 176 -4.84 4.48 0.62
CA LEU A 176 -5.21 3.14 1.04
C LEU A 176 -4.50 2.73 2.33
N THR A 177 -5.14 1.83 3.06
CA THR A 177 -4.47 1.02 4.06
C THR A 177 -4.25 -0.38 3.52
N THR A 178 -3.11 -0.95 3.84
CA THR A 178 -2.81 -2.34 3.51
C THR A 178 -1.85 -2.96 4.51
N HIS A 179 -1.84 -4.27 4.55
CA HIS A 179 -0.78 -5.06 5.16
C HIS A 179 0.00 -5.85 4.10
N TYR A 180 -0.35 -5.71 2.81
CA TYR A 180 0.35 -6.34 1.69
C TYR A 180 1.42 -5.40 1.12
N LEU A 181 2.68 -5.80 1.20
CA LEU A 181 3.83 -4.99 0.80
C LEU A 181 3.86 -4.69 -0.70
N ASN A 182 3.52 -5.69 -1.52
CA ASN A 182 3.45 -5.54 -2.98
C ASN A 182 2.40 -4.53 -3.48
N GLU A 183 1.45 -4.14 -2.63
CA GLU A 183 0.45 -3.11 -2.96
C GLU A 183 1.00 -1.70 -2.86
N THR A 184 2.19 -1.54 -2.29
CA THR A 184 2.80 -0.23 -2.07
C THR A 184 3.86 0.14 -3.10
N ASP A 185 4.26 -0.78 -3.98
CA ASP A 185 5.36 -0.55 -4.94
C ASP A 185 5.14 0.66 -5.86
N ASP A 186 3.88 0.92 -6.23
CA ASP A 186 3.52 2.04 -7.10
C ASP A 186 3.02 3.29 -6.33
N ALA A 187 3.10 3.29 -5.01
CA ALA A 187 2.67 4.44 -4.22
C ALA A 187 3.70 5.58 -4.32
N ASP A 188 3.20 6.80 -4.57
CA ASP A 188 4.04 8.01 -4.55
C ASP A 188 4.61 8.26 -3.15
N LYS A 189 3.85 7.89 -2.12
CA LYS A 189 4.25 8.03 -0.71
C LYS A 189 3.69 6.91 0.14
N ILE A 190 4.56 6.30 0.93
CA ILE A 190 4.22 5.25 1.88
C ILE A 190 4.47 5.79 3.29
N TYR A 191 3.54 5.52 4.18
CA TYR A 191 3.69 5.67 5.62
C TYR A 191 3.68 4.29 6.23
N ILE A 192 4.80 3.83 6.78
CA ILE A 192 4.85 2.58 7.54
C ILE A 192 4.45 2.91 8.97
N VAL A 193 3.36 2.29 9.43
CA VAL A 193 2.79 2.51 10.76
C VAL A 193 2.92 1.25 11.60
N ASP A 194 3.49 1.37 12.79
CA ASP A 194 3.49 0.33 13.80
C ASP A 194 3.20 0.94 15.17
N HIS A 195 2.44 0.21 16.01
CA HIS A 195 2.02 0.67 17.35
C HIS A 195 1.44 2.10 17.37
N GLY A 196 0.70 2.47 16.33
CA GLY A 196 0.04 3.77 16.20
C GLY A 196 0.96 4.92 15.79
N GLN A 197 2.21 4.68 15.46
CA GLN A 197 3.20 5.69 15.06
C GLN A 197 3.69 5.46 13.63
N VAL A 198 4.06 6.53 12.93
CA VAL A 198 4.80 6.44 11.67
C VAL A 198 6.26 6.14 12.00
N ILE A 199 6.74 4.96 11.58
CA ILE A 199 8.13 4.53 11.81
C ILE A 199 9.03 4.76 10.59
N ALA A 200 8.45 4.86 9.39
CA ALA A 200 9.17 5.26 8.17
C ALA A 200 8.22 5.90 7.17
N THR A 201 8.75 6.76 6.31
CA THR A 201 8.00 7.37 5.20
C THR A 201 8.91 7.61 4.00
N GLY A 202 8.36 7.50 2.80
CA GLY A 202 9.05 7.73 1.54
C GLY A 202 8.37 6.98 0.38
N SER A 203 8.99 6.99 -0.80
CA SER A 203 8.61 6.06 -1.87
C SER A 203 9.10 4.64 -1.55
N ALA A 204 8.60 3.64 -2.27
CA ALA A 204 9.07 2.26 -2.11
C ALA A 204 10.60 2.15 -2.26
N ASP A 205 11.18 2.84 -3.24
CA ASP A 205 12.63 2.81 -3.47
C ASP A 205 13.43 3.52 -2.37
N GLN A 206 12.91 4.61 -1.82
CA GLN A 206 13.53 5.29 -0.68
C GLN A 206 13.54 4.41 0.57
N ILE A 207 12.43 3.73 0.85
CA ILE A 207 12.30 2.83 1.99
C ILE A 207 13.20 1.60 1.81
N LYS A 208 13.16 0.95 0.65
CA LYS A 208 14.06 -0.18 0.32
C LYS A 208 15.53 0.24 0.44
N GLY A 209 15.90 1.37 -0.16
CA GLY A 209 17.27 1.88 -0.10
C GLY A 209 17.80 2.22 1.29
N SER A 210 16.89 2.59 2.22
CA SER A 210 17.26 2.96 3.60
C SER A 210 17.27 1.79 4.57
N TYR A 211 16.39 0.80 4.38
CA TYR A 211 16.14 -0.23 5.39
C TYR A 211 16.33 -1.67 4.90
N ALA A 212 16.21 -1.94 3.57
CA ALA A 212 16.45 -3.26 3.03
C ALA A 212 17.94 -3.50 2.75
N ARG A 213 18.38 -4.75 2.86
CA ARG A 213 19.74 -5.14 2.55
C ARG A 213 19.77 -5.90 1.24
N ASN A 214 20.65 -5.48 0.32
CA ASN A 214 20.96 -6.30 -0.84
C ASN A 214 21.80 -7.50 -0.41
N VAL A 215 21.61 -8.61 -1.09
CA VAL A 215 22.36 -9.83 -0.87
C VAL A 215 23.08 -10.21 -2.18
N LEU A 216 24.40 -10.34 -2.11
CA LEU A 216 25.20 -10.91 -3.17
C LEU A 216 25.76 -12.25 -2.69
N ARG A 217 25.21 -13.34 -3.18
CA ARG A 217 25.66 -14.70 -2.93
C ARG A 217 26.71 -15.06 -3.96
N ILE A 218 27.85 -15.57 -3.52
CA ILE A 218 28.95 -16.03 -4.38
C ILE A 218 29.31 -17.46 -4.02
N LEU A 219 29.43 -18.32 -5.01
CA LEU A 219 30.02 -19.64 -4.89
C LEU A 219 31.44 -19.61 -5.48
N SER A 220 32.40 -20.17 -4.74
CA SER A 220 33.80 -20.24 -5.11
C SER A 220 34.40 -21.58 -4.70
N GLN A 221 35.23 -22.16 -5.60
CA GLN A 221 36.05 -23.36 -5.27
C GLN A 221 37.39 -22.95 -4.59
N ASP A 222 37.80 -21.69 -4.73
CA ASP A 222 39.00 -21.13 -4.08
C ASP A 222 38.63 -19.99 -3.12
N SER A 223 38.11 -20.37 -1.96
CA SER A 223 37.72 -19.45 -0.90
C SER A 223 38.84 -18.49 -0.48
N ALA A 224 40.05 -18.98 -0.39
CA ALA A 224 41.18 -18.19 0.10
C ALA A 224 41.60 -17.08 -0.89
N SER A 225 41.52 -17.35 -2.19
CA SER A 225 41.78 -16.35 -3.23
C SER A 225 40.61 -15.37 -3.37
N LEU A 226 39.36 -15.84 -3.23
CA LEU A 226 38.21 -14.98 -3.21
C LEU A 226 38.27 -13.96 -2.06
N GLU A 227 38.55 -14.41 -0.83
CA GLU A 227 38.65 -13.53 0.36
C GLU A 227 39.70 -12.43 0.16
N LYS A 228 40.89 -12.77 -0.43
CA LYS A 228 41.96 -11.82 -0.71
C LYS A 228 41.56 -10.80 -1.77
N SER A 229 40.68 -11.15 -2.70
CA SER A 229 40.23 -10.29 -3.78
C SER A 229 39.16 -9.27 -3.34
N LEU A 230 38.47 -9.54 -2.22
CA LEU A 230 37.45 -8.63 -1.69
C LEU A 230 38.10 -7.37 -1.08
N PRO A 231 37.47 -6.20 -1.23
CA PRO A 231 37.96 -4.94 -0.65
C PRO A 231 38.06 -5.02 0.88
N ARG A 232 39.10 -4.37 1.42
CA ARG A 232 39.26 -4.25 2.88
C ARG A 232 38.03 -3.52 3.48
N GLY A 233 37.37 -4.18 4.46
CA GLY A 233 36.19 -3.63 5.12
C GLY A 233 34.86 -4.02 4.47
N CYS A 234 34.86 -4.81 3.38
CA CYS A 234 33.67 -5.46 2.87
C CYS A 234 33.18 -6.49 3.93
N ALA A 235 31.98 -6.32 4.42
CA ALA A 235 31.36 -7.31 5.31
C ALA A 235 30.87 -8.50 4.48
N TRP A 236 31.32 -9.69 4.86
CA TRP A 236 30.85 -10.94 4.25
C TRP A 236 30.68 -12.02 5.33
N GLU A 237 29.84 -12.98 5.05
CA GLU A 237 29.58 -14.15 5.86
C GLU A 237 29.80 -15.41 5.04
N GLN A 238 30.52 -16.38 5.56
CA GLN A 238 30.63 -17.71 4.96
C GLN A 238 29.63 -18.64 5.66
N VAL A 239 28.61 -19.07 4.93
CA VAL A 239 27.54 -19.92 5.47
C VAL A 239 27.90 -21.41 5.32
N LYS A 240 28.59 -21.75 4.23
CA LYS A 240 29.13 -23.09 3.95
C LYS A 240 30.49 -22.94 3.29
N GLU A 241 31.24 -24.03 3.23
CA GLU A 241 32.50 -24.05 2.48
C GLU A 241 32.26 -23.65 1.03
N GLY A 242 32.98 -22.61 0.56
CA GLY A 242 32.83 -22.05 -0.78
C GLY A 242 31.60 -21.16 -1.02
N GLU A 243 30.76 -20.90 -0.03
CA GLU A 243 29.54 -20.08 -0.19
C GLU A 243 29.62 -18.81 0.67
N PHE A 244 29.64 -17.66 0.00
CA PHE A 244 29.82 -16.33 0.61
C PHE A 244 28.58 -15.45 0.39
N PHE A 245 28.19 -14.74 1.42
CA PHE A 245 27.13 -13.72 1.36
C PHE A 245 27.73 -12.35 1.66
N LEU A 246 27.57 -11.42 0.73
CA LEU A 246 28.01 -10.04 0.82
C LEU A 246 26.78 -9.13 0.80
N HIS A 247 26.89 -7.95 1.41
CA HIS A 247 25.79 -6.99 1.51
C HIS A 247 26.16 -5.65 0.88
N PRO A 248 26.25 -5.57 -0.47
CA PRO A 248 26.53 -4.32 -1.17
C PRO A 248 25.38 -3.33 -0.98
N LYS A 249 25.70 -2.05 -0.75
CA LYS A 249 24.69 -1.01 -0.56
C LYS A 249 23.93 -0.68 -1.83
N THR A 250 24.59 -0.84 -2.98
CA THR A 250 24.02 -0.51 -4.29
C THR A 250 24.34 -1.61 -5.31
N THR A 251 23.56 -1.68 -6.39
CA THR A 251 23.85 -2.54 -7.55
C THR A 251 25.23 -2.25 -8.14
N GLN A 252 25.64 -0.96 -8.17
CA GLN A 252 26.96 -0.58 -8.68
C GLN A 252 28.10 -1.13 -7.83
N GLU A 253 27.94 -1.14 -6.51
CA GLU A 253 28.87 -1.77 -5.59
C GLU A 253 28.94 -3.28 -5.81
N ALA A 254 27.79 -3.94 -5.99
CA ALA A 254 27.73 -5.37 -6.32
C ALA A 254 28.50 -5.69 -7.62
N LEU A 255 28.29 -4.90 -8.67
CA LEU A 255 29.01 -5.05 -9.94
C LEU A 255 30.54 -4.85 -9.77
N THR A 256 30.95 -3.91 -8.93
CA THR A 256 32.36 -3.66 -8.61
C THR A 256 32.97 -4.85 -7.88
N LEU A 257 32.29 -5.41 -6.91
CA LEU A 257 32.70 -6.61 -6.18
C LEU A 257 32.81 -7.82 -7.11
N LEU A 258 31.85 -8.03 -7.99
CA LEU A 258 31.88 -9.09 -8.99
C LEU A 258 33.02 -8.94 -9.96
N ALA A 259 33.34 -7.72 -10.42
CA ALA A 259 34.45 -7.46 -11.33
C ALA A 259 35.80 -7.77 -10.68
N GLN A 260 35.98 -7.43 -9.40
CA GLN A 260 37.20 -7.69 -8.65
C GLN A 260 37.39 -9.18 -8.32
N ALA A 261 36.32 -9.84 -7.94
CA ALA A 261 36.34 -11.24 -7.54
C ALA A 261 36.16 -12.23 -8.71
N GLY A 262 35.87 -11.73 -9.91
CA GLY A 262 35.47 -12.51 -11.08
C GLY A 262 36.27 -13.78 -11.37
N PRO A 263 37.62 -13.78 -11.31
CA PRO A 263 38.44 -14.97 -11.57
C PRO A 263 38.18 -16.14 -10.58
N TYR A 264 37.63 -15.84 -9.41
CA TYR A 264 37.40 -16.81 -8.32
C TYR A 264 35.94 -17.16 -8.14
N ILE A 265 35.02 -16.60 -8.96
CA ILE A 265 33.58 -16.83 -8.89
C ILE A 265 33.21 -17.98 -9.82
N GLU A 266 32.57 -19.01 -9.27
CA GLU A 266 31.95 -20.09 -10.04
C GLU A 266 30.51 -19.73 -10.42
N GLN A 267 29.74 -19.25 -9.44
CA GLN A 267 28.36 -18.78 -9.60
C GLN A 267 28.13 -17.59 -8.70
N PHE A 268 27.21 -16.72 -9.10
CA PHE A 268 26.73 -15.66 -8.25
C PHE A 268 25.22 -15.45 -8.41
N GLU A 269 24.61 -14.92 -7.38
CA GLU A 269 23.22 -14.49 -7.37
C GLU A 269 23.16 -13.13 -6.66
N PHE A 270 22.56 -12.14 -7.31
CA PHE A 270 22.33 -10.84 -6.69
C PHE A 270 20.83 -10.66 -6.45
N GLN A 271 20.44 -10.48 -5.19
CA GLN A 271 19.08 -10.22 -4.77
C GLN A 271 19.00 -8.79 -4.22
N PRO A 272 18.32 -7.88 -4.93
CA PRO A 272 18.02 -6.55 -4.38
C PRO A 272 17.16 -6.69 -3.13
N GLY A 273 17.38 -5.82 -2.16
CA GLY A 273 16.55 -5.77 -0.97
C GLY A 273 15.09 -5.46 -1.30
N THR A 274 14.19 -6.16 -0.67
CA THR A 274 12.75 -6.09 -0.89
C THR A 274 12.05 -5.19 0.13
N MET A 275 10.78 -4.86 -0.11
CA MET A 275 9.95 -4.19 0.90
C MET A 275 9.71 -5.07 2.13
N ASP A 276 9.71 -6.41 1.96
CA ASP A 276 9.65 -7.36 3.07
C ASP A 276 10.87 -7.23 3.99
N ASP A 277 12.08 -7.16 3.40
CA ASP A 277 13.31 -6.96 4.17
C ASP A 277 13.31 -5.62 4.92
N ALA A 278 12.88 -4.55 4.25
CA ALA A 278 12.79 -3.23 4.87
C ALA A 278 11.77 -3.23 6.03
N PHE A 279 10.61 -3.85 5.82
CA PHE A 279 9.57 -3.94 6.82
C PHE A 279 10.02 -4.77 8.03
N MET A 280 10.66 -5.92 7.79
CA MET A 280 11.22 -6.76 8.84
C MET A 280 12.30 -6.02 9.64
N ALA A 281 13.19 -5.29 8.96
CA ALA A 281 14.21 -4.47 9.64
C ALA A 281 13.61 -3.39 10.55
N LEU A 282 12.49 -2.78 10.14
CA LEU A 282 11.81 -1.72 10.88
C LEU A 282 10.97 -2.23 12.05
N THR A 283 10.30 -3.38 11.89
CA THR A 283 9.29 -3.87 12.85
C THR A 283 9.75 -5.08 13.66
N GLY A 284 10.80 -5.77 13.22
CA GLY A 284 11.24 -7.05 13.78
C GLY A 284 10.26 -8.22 13.52
N ARG A 285 9.32 -8.06 12.57
CA ARG A 285 8.24 -9.03 12.28
C ARG A 285 8.03 -9.17 10.78
N GLU A 286 7.71 -10.39 10.36
CA GLU A 286 7.17 -10.62 9.01
C GLU A 286 5.73 -10.11 8.92
N VAL A 287 5.35 -9.61 7.75
CA VAL A 287 3.94 -9.34 7.42
C VAL A 287 3.26 -10.69 7.16
N ARG A 288 2.33 -11.08 8.00
CA ARG A 288 1.52 -12.29 7.85
C ARG A 288 0.15 -11.95 7.31
#